data_941ce9edc38471b5d9abb21d765c2e86
#
_entry.id   941ce9edc38471b5d9abb21d765c2e86
#
_cell.length_a   1.000
_cell.length_b   1.000
_cell.length_c   1.000
_cell.angle_alpha   90.00
_cell.angle_beta   90.00
_cell.angle_gamma   90.00
#
_symmetry.space_group_name_H-M   'P 1'
#
loop_
_entity.id
_entity.type
_entity.pdbx_description
1 polymer ?
#
loop_
_entity_poly.entity_id
_entity_poly.type
_entity_poly.pdbx_seq_one_letter_code
_entity_poly.pdbx_strand_id
1 'polypeptide(L)'
;MKTLTMKNLYRALVLTTCGIIITACSPENPTSKDDFEKQVEDYIQKFPYQNTYEYAILFTGGDPGKLNKWGQASRDLLKAGEDTIVRSNNDTLYKTAFIYLGDGPVVLRSDAPSQERFSSFQLQDERNANYRNIIGPAGSYTLYHGEKPGTVTGEAVEVPSLLSAVVTRIEVKDKDDAADMAGAQAVFDGIKIEGPTISEMPVVDLLSDFDEQVAQEAHRRMDELAGVVPFSRMIVGPGQEPGKDVPYLYHSAGTKEGWGGPATAHSAYEAMFTDESGATLKGSKGEYVVVTEAPPVKAFWSITVYDSTTGRLHPNDDDRYHINNTTAVKNEDGSSTFRFKLKCEDGDVNCLEVPAGPFDVVARYYLPEPEIMNGKWEMPHPAKVKND
;
A
#
# COMPACT_ATOMS: atom_id res chain seq x y z
N MET A 1 9.15 10.71 24.16
CA MET A 1 9.69 11.10 22.84
C MET A 1 8.51 11.56 22.01
N LYS A 2 8.50 12.81 21.52
CA LYS A 2 7.37 13.37 20.77
C LYS A 2 7.39 12.81 19.36
N THR A 3 6.30 12.14 18.98
CA THR A 3 6.05 11.60 17.62
C THR A 3 6.03 12.76 16.62
N LEU A 4 7.02 12.84 15.75
CA LEU A 4 6.99 13.76 14.61
C LEU A 4 6.05 13.14 13.55
N THR A 5 4.89 13.72 13.37
CA THR A 5 4.01 13.43 12.24
C THR A 5 4.61 13.99 10.95
N MET A 6 4.43 13.29 9.82
CA MET A 6 4.96 13.69 8.49
C MET A 6 4.69 15.17 8.09
N LYS A 7 3.65 15.80 8.64
CA LYS A 7 3.39 17.24 8.47
C LYS A 7 4.48 18.18 9.01
N ASN A 8 5.36 17.69 9.89
CA ASN A 8 6.40 18.52 10.50
C ASN A 8 7.77 18.35 9.82
N LEU A 9 8.00 17.34 8.97
CA LEU A 9 9.24 17.20 8.21
C LEU A 9 9.36 18.22 7.06
N TYR A 10 8.24 18.60 6.45
CA TYR A 10 8.21 19.64 5.39
C TYR A 10 8.57 21.06 5.90
N ARG A 11 8.51 21.31 7.21
CA ARG A 11 8.81 22.65 7.79
C ARG A 11 10.22 22.82 8.35
N ALA A 12 11.02 21.78 8.46
CA ALA A 12 12.31 21.84 9.16
C ALA A 12 13.53 22.05 8.25
N LEU A 13 13.41 22.03 6.92
CA LEU A 13 14.55 22.15 6.01
C LEU A 13 14.67 23.51 5.28
N VAL A 14 13.87 24.51 5.63
CA VAL A 14 13.89 25.84 4.98
C VAL A 14 14.12 26.99 5.96
N LEU A 15 14.98 26.85 6.94
CA LEU A 15 15.36 28.00 7.77
C LEU A 15 16.82 27.92 8.21
N THR A 16 17.74 28.31 7.35
CA THR A 16 18.98 29.02 7.75
C THR A 16 19.69 29.55 6.49
N THR A 17 19.41 30.77 6.09
CA THR A 17 20.41 31.82 5.75
C THR A 17 19.66 33.05 5.33
N CYS A 18 19.49 33.98 6.27
CA CYS A 18 19.09 35.36 5.98
C CYS A 18 20.34 36.16 5.65
N GLY A 19 20.50 36.46 4.36
CA GLY A 19 21.41 37.51 3.90
C GLY A 19 20.58 38.48 3.05
N ILE A 20 20.30 39.66 3.62
CA ILE A 20 19.54 40.73 2.94
C ILE A 20 20.39 41.31 1.81
N ILE A 21 20.03 41.02 0.58
CA ILE A 21 20.41 41.85 -0.60
C ILE A 21 19.08 42.29 -1.22
N ILE A 22 18.80 43.60 -1.03
CA ILE A 22 17.72 44.27 -1.75
C ILE A 22 18.19 44.47 -3.18
N THR A 23 17.82 43.58 -4.07
CA THR A 23 17.87 43.78 -5.51
C THR A 23 16.43 44.03 -5.97
N ALA A 24 16.22 45.14 -6.67
CA ALA A 24 14.94 45.53 -7.22
C ALA A 24 14.43 44.41 -8.11
N CYS A 25 13.35 43.75 -7.69
CA CYS A 25 12.58 42.84 -8.54
C CYS A 25 11.95 43.69 -9.66
N SER A 26 12.34 43.43 -10.90
CA SER A 26 11.49 43.73 -12.05
C SER A 26 10.18 42.93 -11.86
N PRO A 27 8.99 43.49 -12.16
CA PRO A 27 7.77 42.70 -12.11
C PRO A 27 7.88 41.56 -13.15
N GLU A 28 7.95 40.34 -12.69
CA GLU A 28 7.77 39.18 -13.56
C GLU A 28 6.41 39.33 -14.25
N ASN A 29 6.41 39.20 -15.57
CA ASN A 29 5.17 39.14 -16.35
C ASN A 29 4.29 38.03 -15.73
N PRO A 30 3.01 38.28 -15.44
CA PRO A 30 2.15 37.22 -14.93
C PRO A 30 2.16 36.08 -15.94
N THR A 31 2.59 34.91 -15.49
CA THR A 31 2.53 33.64 -16.25
C THR A 31 1.13 33.55 -16.87
N SER A 32 1.03 33.30 -18.16
CA SER A 32 -0.31 33.14 -18.76
C SER A 32 -1.08 32.02 -18.06
N LYS A 33 -2.41 32.10 -18.05
CA LYS A 33 -3.23 31.04 -17.46
C LYS A 33 -2.89 29.67 -18.06
N ASP A 34 -2.63 29.64 -19.35
CA ASP A 34 -2.28 28.41 -20.08
C ASP A 34 -0.90 27.88 -19.65
N ASP A 35 0.07 28.77 -19.39
CA ASP A 35 1.39 28.39 -18.88
C ASP A 35 1.32 27.84 -17.44
N PHE A 36 0.47 28.45 -16.60
CA PHE A 36 0.23 27.96 -15.24
C PHE A 36 -0.39 26.56 -15.25
N GLU A 37 -1.43 26.34 -16.04
CA GLU A 37 -2.10 25.03 -16.18
C GLU A 37 -1.10 23.96 -16.65
N LYS A 38 -0.27 24.28 -17.65
CA LYS A 38 0.76 23.37 -18.14
C LYS A 38 1.80 23.01 -17.06
N GLN A 39 2.21 23.99 -16.25
CA GLN A 39 3.13 23.73 -15.13
C GLN A 39 2.50 22.84 -14.06
N VAL A 40 1.21 23.02 -13.74
CA VAL A 40 0.48 22.16 -12.81
C VAL A 40 0.39 20.72 -13.34
N GLU A 41 0.10 20.55 -14.63
CA GLU A 41 0.08 19.22 -15.27
C GLU A 41 1.48 18.55 -15.24
N ASP A 42 2.55 19.32 -15.53
CA ASP A 42 3.93 18.81 -15.50
C ASP A 42 4.36 18.41 -14.08
N TYR A 43 3.99 19.21 -13.07
CA TYR A 43 4.20 18.88 -11.67
C TYR A 43 3.52 17.55 -11.31
N ILE A 44 2.23 17.40 -11.68
CA ILE A 44 1.45 16.19 -11.43
C ILE A 44 2.12 14.97 -12.08
N GLN A 45 2.61 15.09 -13.32
CA GLN A 45 3.30 14.00 -14.00
C GLN A 45 4.62 13.59 -13.34
N LYS A 46 5.36 14.55 -12.78
CA LYS A 46 6.65 14.32 -12.12
C LYS A 46 6.51 13.85 -10.67
N PHE A 47 5.37 14.10 -10.04
CA PHE A 47 5.15 13.80 -8.63
C PHE A 47 5.41 12.33 -8.26
N PRO A 48 4.93 11.30 -8.99
CA PRO A 48 5.19 9.91 -8.62
C PRO A 48 6.67 9.54 -8.63
N TYR A 49 7.45 10.09 -9.56
CA TYR A 49 8.91 9.89 -9.63
C TYR A 49 9.58 10.47 -8.39
N GLN A 50 9.38 11.76 -8.13
CA GLN A 50 9.96 12.45 -6.98
C GLN A 50 9.61 11.70 -5.68
N ASN A 51 8.34 11.33 -5.53
CA ASN A 51 7.83 10.65 -4.35
C ASN A 51 8.47 9.26 -4.15
N THR A 52 8.71 8.50 -5.22
CA THR A 52 9.37 7.19 -5.14
C THR A 52 10.82 7.31 -4.65
N TYR A 53 11.58 8.30 -5.13
CA TYR A 53 12.93 8.55 -4.64
C TYR A 53 12.94 9.04 -3.18
N GLU A 54 11.98 9.86 -2.77
CA GLU A 54 11.81 10.28 -1.37
C GLU A 54 11.50 9.08 -0.46
N TYR A 55 10.66 8.14 -0.91
CA TYR A 55 10.42 6.89 -0.18
C TYR A 55 11.69 6.02 -0.12
N ALA A 56 12.49 5.95 -1.19
CA ALA A 56 13.77 5.24 -1.15
C ALA A 56 14.71 5.83 -0.08
N ILE A 57 14.82 7.15 -0.01
CA ILE A 57 15.60 7.86 1.02
C ILE A 57 15.02 7.59 2.42
N LEU A 58 13.69 7.68 2.57
CA LEU A 58 13.01 7.43 3.85
C LEU A 58 13.27 6.01 4.38
N PHE A 59 13.08 5.00 3.53
CA PHE A 59 13.21 3.58 3.92
C PHE A 59 14.65 3.16 4.17
N THR A 60 15.61 3.77 3.48
CA THR A 60 17.04 3.51 3.70
C THR A 60 17.63 4.40 4.79
N GLY A 61 16.92 5.45 5.22
CA GLY A 61 17.46 6.50 6.10
C GLY A 61 18.57 7.30 5.44
N GLY A 62 18.57 7.39 4.10
CA GLY A 62 19.60 8.07 3.30
C GLY A 62 20.91 7.29 3.15
N ASP A 63 20.94 6.03 3.62
CA ASP A 63 22.12 5.16 3.49
C ASP A 63 22.05 4.37 2.17
N PRO A 64 22.88 4.67 1.15
CA PRO A 64 22.90 3.96 -0.12
C PRO A 64 23.24 2.47 0.04
N GLY A 65 24.05 2.11 1.05
CA GLY A 65 24.39 0.73 1.35
C GLY A 65 23.20 -0.15 1.76
N LYS A 66 22.01 0.44 1.97
CA LYS A 66 20.75 -0.28 2.21
C LYS A 66 19.90 -0.48 0.95
N LEU A 67 20.26 0.12 -0.18
CA LEU A 67 19.70 -0.28 -1.47
C LEU A 67 20.14 -1.71 -1.80
N ASN A 68 19.35 -2.41 -2.61
CA ASN A 68 19.57 -3.82 -2.94
C ASN A 68 19.61 -4.75 -1.71
N LYS A 69 18.94 -4.35 -0.64
CA LYS A 69 18.76 -5.13 0.59
C LYS A 69 17.34 -4.96 1.12
N TRP A 70 16.88 -5.94 1.88
CA TRP A 70 15.61 -5.79 2.60
C TRP A 70 15.75 -4.67 3.64
N GLY A 71 14.93 -3.65 3.51
CA GLY A 71 14.86 -2.50 4.42
C GLY A 71 13.81 -2.72 5.50
N GLN A 72 12.55 -2.40 5.19
CA GLN A 72 11.44 -2.67 6.08
C GLN A 72 11.03 -4.14 5.95
N ALA A 73 10.99 -4.85 7.09
CA ALA A 73 10.60 -6.24 7.15
C ALA A 73 9.81 -6.49 8.44
N SER A 74 8.62 -7.07 8.32
CA SER A 74 7.81 -7.51 9.45
C SER A 74 7.65 -9.02 9.39
N ARG A 75 8.31 -9.71 10.34
CA ARG A 75 8.31 -11.18 10.47
C ARG A 75 7.12 -11.68 11.29
N ASP A 76 6.40 -10.75 11.91
CA ASP A 76 5.16 -10.99 12.65
C ASP A 76 4.07 -10.03 12.14
N LEU A 77 2.81 -10.34 12.41
CA LEU A 77 1.71 -9.45 12.12
C LEU A 77 1.76 -8.22 13.02
N LEU A 78 1.43 -7.06 12.47
CA LEU A 78 1.41 -5.80 13.22
C LEU A 78 0.36 -5.86 14.33
N LYS A 79 0.68 -5.27 15.47
CA LYS A 79 -0.27 -5.01 16.56
C LYS A 79 -0.71 -3.56 16.59
N ALA A 80 -1.82 -3.30 17.27
CA ALA A 80 -2.27 -1.95 17.49
C ALA A 80 -1.18 -1.14 18.21
N GLY A 81 -0.88 0.06 17.67
CA GLY A 81 0.20 0.93 18.16
C GLY A 81 1.56 0.70 17.51
N GLU A 82 1.76 -0.39 16.78
CA GLU A 82 2.96 -0.64 15.97
C GLU A 82 2.79 -0.15 14.53
N ASP A 83 1.54 0.02 14.09
CA ASP A 83 1.19 0.46 12.76
C ASP A 83 1.61 1.92 12.53
N THR A 84 2.48 2.15 11.55
CA THR A 84 3.02 3.48 11.20
C THR A 84 2.27 4.15 10.06
N ILE A 85 1.54 3.37 9.25
CA ILE A 85 0.73 3.84 8.13
C ILE A 85 -0.76 3.61 8.41
N VAL A 86 -1.62 4.38 7.74
CA VAL A 86 -3.08 4.21 7.85
C VAL A 86 -3.53 2.91 7.19
N ARG A 87 -4.49 2.22 7.79
CA ARG A 87 -5.07 0.96 7.33
C ARG A 87 -4.02 -0.08 6.96
N SER A 88 -3.00 -0.19 7.83
CA SER A 88 -1.94 -1.19 7.69
C SER A 88 -2.54 -2.58 7.53
N ASN A 89 -1.98 -3.35 6.61
CA ASN A 89 -2.36 -4.75 6.45
C ASN A 89 -1.95 -5.56 7.69
N ASN A 90 -2.80 -6.47 8.11
CA ASN A 90 -2.59 -7.34 9.26
C ASN A 90 -2.88 -8.83 8.93
N ASP A 91 -2.78 -9.23 7.66
CA ASP A 91 -3.05 -10.60 7.19
C ASP A 91 -1.87 -11.23 6.44
N THR A 92 -0.80 -10.47 6.24
CA THR A 92 0.43 -10.92 5.56
C THR A 92 1.68 -10.43 6.27
N LEU A 93 2.76 -11.22 6.19
CA LEU A 93 4.11 -10.76 6.49
C LEU A 93 4.66 -9.96 5.31
N TYR A 94 5.52 -8.99 5.60
CA TYR A 94 6.06 -8.07 4.60
C TYR A 94 7.58 -7.98 4.61
N LYS A 95 8.17 -7.87 3.42
CA LYS A 95 9.50 -7.29 3.20
C LYS A 95 9.40 -6.26 2.09
N THR A 96 10.05 -5.12 2.26
CA THR A 96 10.16 -4.08 1.25
C THR A 96 11.61 -3.72 1.01
N ALA A 97 11.99 -3.58 -0.25
CA ALA A 97 13.32 -3.15 -0.65
C ALA A 97 13.24 -2.18 -1.82
N PHE A 98 14.18 -1.25 -1.86
CA PHE A 98 14.46 -0.46 -3.04
C PHE A 98 15.65 -1.05 -3.77
N ILE A 99 15.47 -1.29 -5.06
CA ILE A 99 16.44 -1.92 -5.96
C ILE A 99 16.98 -0.86 -6.89
N TYR A 100 18.29 -0.66 -6.88
CA TYR A 100 18.98 0.23 -7.81
C TYR A 100 19.85 -0.59 -8.75
N LEU A 101 19.65 -0.41 -10.05
CA LEU A 101 20.24 -1.21 -11.12
C LEU A 101 21.38 -0.49 -11.87
N GLY A 102 21.75 0.73 -11.41
CA GLY A 102 22.83 1.51 -12.05
C GLY A 102 24.20 0.84 -12.00
N ASP A 103 24.44 0.03 -10.96
CA ASP A 103 25.73 -0.66 -10.76
C ASP A 103 25.68 -2.14 -11.18
N GLY A 104 24.57 -2.59 -11.76
CA GLY A 104 24.41 -3.93 -12.29
C GLY A 104 23.11 -4.63 -11.88
N PRO A 105 22.93 -5.88 -12.32
CA PRO A 105 21.73 -6.65 -12.05
C PRO A 105 21.62 -7.06 -10.58
N VAL A 106 20.37 -7.26 -10.14
CA VAL A 106 20.04 -7.74 -8.80
C VAL A 106 19.24 -9.02 -8.91
N VAL A 107 19.54 -10.01 -8.06
CA VAL A 107 18.83 -11.28 -8.03
C VAL A 107 17.91 -11.33 -6.82
N LEU A 108 16.62 -11.50 -7.07
CA LEU A 108 15.63 -11.89 -6.05
C LEU A 108 15.56 -13.41 -6.02
N ARG A 109 15.52 -13.99 -4.80
CA ARG A 109 15.41 -15.44 -4.63
C ARG A 109 14.28 -15.79 -3.68
N SER A 110 13.62 -16.89 -3.96
CA SER A 110 12.70 -17.57 -3.05
C SER A 110 13.17 -19.02 -2.89
N ASP A 111 13.89 -19.30 -1.81
CA ASP A 111 14.50 -20.60 -1.54
C ASP A 111 13.52 -21.57 -0.84
N ALA A 112 12.45 -21.04 -0.23
CA ALA A 112 11.44 -21.84 0.48
C ALA A 112 10.02 -21.50 -0.03
N PRO A 113 9.70 -21.76 -1.31
CA PRO A 113 8.36 -21.48 -1.83
C PRO A 113 7.33 -22.40 -1.16
N SER A 114 6.11 -21.85 -0.96
CA SER A 114 4.98 -22.64 -0.51
C SER A 114 3.92 -22.68 -1.62
N GLN A 115 3.42 -23.87 -1.95
CA GLN A 115 2.31 -24.06 -2.88
C GLN A 115 0.94 -23.90 -2.21
N GLU A 116 0.90 -23.97 -0.88
CA GLU A 116 -0.33 -23.93 -0.10
C GLU A 116 -0.65 -22.55 0.49
N ARG A 117 0.28 -21.61 0.33
CA ARG A 117 0.22 -20.27 0.93
C ARG A 117 0.40 -19.21 -0.14
N PHE A 118 -0.46 -18.21 -0.18
CA PHE A 118 -0.23 -17.06 -1.04
C PHE A 118 1.07 -16.36 -0.65
N SER A 119 1.90 -16.13 -1.65
CA SER A 119 3.06 -15.25 -1.54
C SER A 119 3.27 -14.52 -2.85
N SER A 120 3.89 -13.34 -2.82
CA SER A 120 4.11 -12.57 -4.02
C SER A 120 5.31 -11.63 -3.93
N PHE A 121 5.92 -11.34 -5.11
CA PHE A 121 6.73 -10.16 -5.33
C PHE A 121 5.92 -9.18 -6.18
N GLN A 122 5.58 -8.05 -5.61
CA GLN A 122 5.06 -6.89 -6.33
C GLN A 122 6.24 -6.02 -6.72
N LEU A 123 6.44 -5.80 -8.01
CA LEU A 123 7.54 -5.02 -8.55
C LEU A 123 7.00 -3.71 -9.11
N GLN A 124 7.54 -2.59 -8.65
CA GLN A 124 7.17 -1.24 -9.05
C GLN A 124 8.36 -0.50 -9.63
N ASP A 125 8.13 0.31 -10.66
CA ASP A 125 9.14 1.19 -11.24
C ASP A 125 9.25 2.52 -10.45
N GLU A 126 10.15 3.38 -10.88
CA GLU A 126 10.35 4.70 -10.26
C GLU A 126 9.13 5.62 -10.37
N ARG A 127 8.14 5.32 -11.23
CA ARG A 127 6.88 6.04 -11.36
C ARG A 127 5.80 5.53 -10.40
N ASN A 128 6.14 4.61 -9.47
CA ASN A 128 5.17 3.89 -8.64
C ASN A 128 4.18 3.03 -9.47
N ALA A 129 4.51 2.68 -10.72
CA ALA A 129 3.70 1.80 -11.55
C ALA A 129 4.09 0.34 -11.32
N ASN A 130 3.10 -0.52 -11.12
CA ASN A 130 3.32 -1.97 -11.01
C ASN A 130 3.64 -2.52 -12.40
N TYR A 131 4.90 -2.84 -12.69
CA TYR A 131 5.27 -3.43 -13.98
C TYR A 131 5.20 -4.96 -13.98
N ARG A 132 5.32 -5.59 -12.81
CA ARG A 132 5.25 -7.05 -12.68
C ARG A 132 4.76 -7.47 -11.29
N ASN A 133 3.92 -8.51 -11.25
CA ASN A 133 3.58 -9.24 -10.04
C ASN A 133 3.95 -10.71 -10.25
N ILE A 134 4.77 -11.27 -9.36
CA ILE A 134 5.18 -12.68 -9.38
C ILE A 134 4.44 -13.36 -8.22
N ILE A 135 3.51 -14.25 -8.57
CA ILE A 135 2.69 -14.99 -7.61
C ILE A 135 3.32 -16.34 -7.33
N GLY A 136 3.42 -16.73 -6.05
CA GLY A 136 4.07 -17.96 -5.63
C GLY A 136 5.55 -18.01 -6.08
N PRO A 137 6.37 -16.97 -5.79
CA PRO A 137 7.73 -16.91 -6.31
C PRO A 137 8.52 -18.14 -5.88
N ALA A 138 9.19 -18.78 -6.84
CA ALA A 138 10.03 -19.95 -6.63
C ALA A 138 11.32 -19.83 -7.44
N GLY A 139 12.47 -20.11 -6.82
CA GLY A 139 13.77 -20.00 -7.46
C GLY A 139 14.29 -18.55 -7.53
N SER A 140 14.85 -18.16 -8.66
CA SER A 140 15.58 -16.90 -8.79
C SER A 140 15.06 -16.05 -9.94
N TYR A 141 15.13 -14.73 -9.79
CA TYR A 141 14.71 -13.70 -10.74
C TYR A 141 15.82 -12.67 -10.85
N THR A 142 16.47 -12.58 -12.02
CA THR A 142 17.49 -11.55 -12.26
C THR A 142 16.82 -10.29 -12.80
N LEU A 143 16.76 -9.25 -11.96
CA LEU A 143 16.29 -7.92 -12.33
C LEU A 143 17.41 -7.16 -13.02
N TYR A 144 17.12 -6.55 -14.18
CA TYR A 144 18.07 -5.75 -14.96
C TYR A 144 17.35 -4.58 -15.65
N HIS A 145 18.09 -3.53 -15.97
CA HIS A 145 17.59 -2.40 -16.77
C HIS A 145 18.43 -2.26 -18.03
N GLY A 146 17.76 -2.00 -19.17
CA GLY A 146 18.42 -1.85 -20.47
C GLY A 146 18.90 -3.16 -21.06
N GLU A 147 20.20 -3.31 -21.35
CA GLU A 147 20.73 -4.50 -22.00
C GLU A 147 20.68 -5.72 -21.06
N LYS A 148 20.13 -6.83 -21.57
CA LYS A 148 20.06 -8.08 -20.82
C LYS A 148 21.47 -8.59 -20.50
N PRO A 149 21.77 -8.89 -19.22
CA PRO A 149 23.10 -9.38 -18.83
C PRO A 149 23.41 -10.72 -19.50
N GLY A 150 24.69 -10.92 -19.84
CA GLY A 150 25.17 -12.17 -20.44
C GLY A 150 25.03 -13.38 -19.50
N THR A 151 25.01 -13.15 -18.19
CA THR A 151 24.75 -14.19 -17.19
C THR A 151 23.46 -13.86 -16.44
N VAL A 152 22.51 -14.78 -16.44
CA VAL A 152 21.21 -14.67 -15.78
C VAL A 152 21.04 -15.84 -14.82
N THR A 153 20.68 -15.55 -13.57
CA THR A 153 20.30 -16.56 -12.59
C THR A 153 18.78 -16.66 -12.53
N GLY A 154 18.22 -17.79 -12.96
CA GLY A 154 16.78 -18.00 -13.01
C GLY A 154 16.08 -17.23 -14.14
N GLU A 155 14.92 -16.67 -13.87
CA GLU A 155 14.16 -15.86 -14.83
C GLU A 155 14.76 -14.46 -15.00
N ALA A 156 14.90 -13.98 -16.21
CA ALA A 156 15.31 -12.60 -16.49
C ALA A 156 14.09 -11.67 -16.47
N VAL A 157 14.13 -10.63 -15.65
CA VAL A 157 13.06 -9.64 -15.51
C VAL A 157 13.61 -8.26 -15.86
N GLU A 158 13.18 -7.72 -16.97
CA GLU A 158 13.51 -6.35 -17.36
C GLU A 158 12.73 -5.36 -16.50
N VAL A 159 13.44 -4.38 -15.97
CA VAL A 159 12.91 -3.30 -15.13
C VAL A 159 12.83 -2.03 -15.98
N PRO A 160 11.68 -1.35 -16.05
CA PRO A 160 11.52 -0.15 -16.90
C PRO A 160 12.41 1.03 -16.50
N SER A 161 12.98 1.04 -15.30
CA SER A 161 13.74 2.14 -14.73
C SER A 161 14.95 1.66 -13.93
N LEU A 162 15.86 2.59 -13.60
CA LEU A 162 17.03 2.29 -12.77
C LEU A 162 16.67 2.03 -11.30
N LEU A 163 15.67 2.75 -10.78
CA LEU A 163 15.14 2.52 -9.44
C LEU A 163 13.85 1.73 -9.51
N SER A 164 13.75 0.70 -8.69
CA SER A 164 12.56 -0.14 -8.55
C SER A 164 12.29 -0.40 -7.07
N ALA A 165 11.05 -0.68 -6.73
CA ALA A 165 10.69 -1.18 -5.41
C ALA A 165 10.14 -2.61 -5.51
N VAL A 166 10.44 -3.40 -4.49
CA VAL A 166 9.90 -4.75 -4.31
C VAL A 166 9.13 -4.78 -3.00
N VAL A 167 7.85 -5.12 -3.08
CA VAL A 167 7.00 -5.36 -1.91
C VAL A 167 6.62 -6.84 -1.93
N THR A 168 7.01 -7.57 -0.90
CA THR A 168 6.59 -8.96 -0.73
C THR A 168 5.35 -9.04 0.15
N ARG A 169 4.50 -10.02 -0.12
CA ARG A 169 3.40 -10.40 0.78
C ARG A 169 3.42 -11.89 0.97
N ILE A 170 3.25 -12.35 2.21
CA ILE A 170 3.19 -13.76 2.56
C ILE A 170 2.00 -13.94 3.49
N GLU A 171 1.00 -14.68 3.05
CA GLU A 171 -0.23 -14.95 3.80
C GLU A 171 0.07 -15.56 5.16
N VAL A 172 -0.61 -15.09 6.20
CA VAL A 172 -0.80 -15.77 7.48
C VAL A 172 -2.23 -16.26 7.54
N LYS A 173 -2.43 -17.57 7.54
CA LYS A 173 -3.76 -18.17 7.54
C LYS A 173 -4.42 -18.09 8.92
N ASP A 174 -3.65 -18.40 9.96
CA ASP A 174 -4.10 -18.31 11.35
C ASP A 174 -2.93 -17.90 12.26
N LYS A 175 -2.99 -16.70 12.84
CA LYS A 175 -1.96 -16.16 13.73
C LYS A 175 -1.82 -16.96 15.04
N ASP A 176 -2.89 -17.63 15.46
CA ASP A 176 -2.95 -18.38 16.71
C ASP A 176 -2.50 -19.84 16.51
N ASP A 177 -2.30 -20.30 15.27
CA ASP A 177 -1.66 -21.55 14.92
C ASP A 177 -0.14 -21.37 14.76
N ALA A 178 0.63 -21.87 15.74
CA ALA A 178 2.09 -21.79 15.73
C ALA A 178 2.72 -22.50 14.51
N ALA A 179 2.09 -23.54 13.97
CA ALA A 179 2.58 -24.24 12.78
C ALA A 179 2.37 -23.39 11.52
N ASP A 180 1.23 -22.69 11.42
CA ASP A 180 0.98 -21.77 10.31
C ASP A 180 1.94 -20.58 10.34
N MET A 181 2.13 -19.96 11.49
CA MET A 181 3.11 -18.87 11.65
C MET A 181 4.54 -19.32 11.30
N ALA A 182 4.97 -20.49 11.77
CA ALA A 182 6.28 -21.03 11.41
C ALA A 182 6.41 -21.27 9.90
N GLY A 183 5.35 -21.74 9.24
CA GLY A 183 5.28 -21.90 7.79
C GLY A 183 5.40 -20.58 7.04
N ALA A 184 4.70 -19.54 7.47
CA ALA A 184 4.81 -18.19 6.90
C ALA A 184 6.21 -17.61 7.08
N GLN A 185 6.78 -17.75 8.27
CA GLN A 185 8.13 -17.30 8.60
C GLN A 185 9.22 -18.06 7.82
N ALA A 186 9.03 -19.36 7.53
CA ALA A 186 9.95 -20.12 6.68
C ALA A 186 10.00 -19.56 5.24
N VAL A 187 8.83 -19.22 4.65
CA VAL A 187 8.79 -18.54 3.35
C VAL A 187 9.46 -17.17 3.44
N PHE A 188 9.16 -16.40 4.47
CA PHE A 188 9.77 -15.09 4.71
C PHE A 188 11.30 -15.16 4.80
N ASP A 189 11.84 -16.10 5.56
CA ASP A 189 13.29 -16.28 5.74
C ASP A 189 13.98 -16.79 4.46
N GLY A 190 13.26 -17.53 3.62
CA GLY A 190 13.73 -18.02 2.32
C GLY A 190 13.82 -16.95 1.22
N ILE A 191 13.24 -15.77 1.43
CA ILE A 191 13.27 -14.68 0.44
C ILE A 191 14.52 -13.82 0.63
N LYS A 192 15.38 -13.74 -0.41
CA LYS A 192 16.70 -13.08 -0.38
C LYS A 192 16.87 -12.11 -1.55
N ILE A 193 17.76 -11.13 -1.36
CA ILE A 193 18.25 -10.22 -2.40
C ILE A 193 19.77 -10.36 -2.46
N GLU A 194 20.30 -10.49 -3.67
CA GLU A 194 21.72 -10.50 -3.97
C GLU A 194 22.00 -9.47 -5.07
N GLY A 195 22.87 -8.51 -4.82
CA GLY A 195 23.18 -7.45 -5.78
C GLY A 195 24.38 -6.61 -5.36
N PRO A 196 24.81 -5.68 -6.21
CA PRO A 196 25.91 -4.79 -5.89
C PRO A 196 25.59 -3.93 -4.67
N THR A 197 26.63 -3.58 -3.92
CA THR A 197 26.53 -2.57 -2.86
C THR A 197 26.61 -1.19 -3.50
N ILE A 198 25.61 -0.36 -3.25
CA ILE A 198 25.55 0.98 -3.81
C ILE A 198 26.27 1.95 -2.90
N SER A 199 27.14 2.81 -3.49
CA SER A 199 27.99 3.76 -2.77
C SER A 199 27.41 5.17 -2.71
N GLU A 200 26.51 5.52 -3.64
CA GLU A 200 25.87 6.82 -3.72
C GLU A 200 24.36 6.67 -3.83
N MET A 201 23.63 7.47 -3.03
CA MET A 201 22.17 7.49 -3.10
C MET A 201 21.72 8.11 -4.43
N PRO A 202 20.92 7.41 -5.24
CA PRO A 202 20.32 8.06 -6.39
C PRO A 202 19.33 9.13 -5.90
N VAL A 203 19.56 10.36 -6.30
CA VAL A 203 18.73 11.50 -5.94
C VAL A 203 18.21 12.15 -7.21
N VAL A 204 16.94 12.46 -7.23
CA VAL A 204 16.32 13.28 -8.26
C VAL A 204 15.69 14.49 -7.59
N ASP A 205 15.72 15.60 -8.28
CA ASP A 205 15.03 16.82 -7.91
C ASP A 205 14.26 17.29 -9.12
N LEU A 206 13.01 16.86 -9.20
CA LEU A 206 12.12 17.12 -10.33
C LEU A 206 11.10 18.21 -10.04
N LEU A 207 10.96 18.60 -8.77
CA LEU A 207 9.89 19.48 -8.32
C LEU A 207 10.34 20.80 -7.73
N SER A 208 11.64 21.00 -7.44
CA SER A 208 12.16 22.23 -6.81
C SER A 208 12.06 23.48 -7.67
N ASP A 209 12.05 23.33 -9.00
CA ASP A 209 11.96 24.45 -9.93
C ASP A 209 10.54 24.99 -10.13
N PHE A 210 9.53 24.32 -9.57
CA PHE A 210 8.15 24.77 -9.67
C PHE A 210 7.83 25.83 -8.62
N ASP A 211 7.05 26.84 -9.03
CA ASP A 211 6.51 27.83 -8.13
C ASP A 211 5.61 27.19 -7.05
N GLU A 212 5.62 27.78 -5.85
CA GLU A 212 4.82 27.28 -4.73
C GLU A 212 3.31 27.23 -5.05
N GLN A 213 2.81 28.17 -5.85
CA GLN A 213 1.41 28.20 -6.26
C GLN A 213 1.06 27.02 -7.18
N VAL A 214 2.00 26.65 -8.08
CA VAL A 214 1.86 25.46 -8.94
C VAL A 214 1.80 24.19 -8.09
N ALA A 215 2.71 24.05 -7.14
CA ALA A 215 2.74 22.92 -6.22
C ALA A 215 1.45 22.83 -5.38
N GLN A 216 0.99 23.94 -4.82
CA GLN A 216 -0.25 23.99 -4.04
C GLN A 216 -1.46 23.58 -4.86
N GLU A 217 -1.59 24.07 -6.10
CA GLU A 217 -2.70 23.72 -6.99
C GLU A 217 -2.65 22.25 -7.42
N ALA A 218 -1.45 21.72 -7.74
CA ALA A 218 -1.28 20.31 -8.06
C ALA A 218 -1.71 19.41 -6.87
N HIS A 219 -1.26 19.73 -5.65
CA HIS A 219 -1.66 19.00 -4.45
C HIS A 219 -3.15 19.11 -4.17
N ARG A 220 -3.76 20.28 -4.34
CA ARG A 220 -5.21 20.46 -4.19
C ARG A 220 -5.99 19.55 -5.14
N ARG A 221 -5.60 19.47 -6.42
CA ARG A 221 -6.25 18.61 -7.42
C ARG A 221 -6.12 17.12 -7.07
N MET A 222 -4.95 16.70 -6.58
CA MET A 222 -4.75 15.33 -6.12
C MET A 222 -5.63 15.02 -4.89
N ASP A 223 -5.70 15.94 -3.92
CA ASP A 223 -6.47 15.76 -2.68
C ASP A 223 -7.99 15.71 -2.93
N GLU A 224 -8.49 16.41 -3.95
CA GLU A 224 -9.91 16.37 -4.33
C GLU A 224 -10.37 15.00 -4.86
N LEU A 225 -9.45 14.14 -5.27
CA LEU A 225 -9.77 12.78 -5.70
C LEU A 225 -9.83 11.79 -4.53
N ALA A 226 -9.19 12.12 -3.40
CA ALA A 226 -9.15 11.28 -2.21
C ALA A 226 -10.58 11.00 -1.71
N GLY A 227 -10.94 9.72 -1.58
CA GLY A 227 -12.28 9.29 -1.17
C GLY A 227 -13.40 9.52 -2.20
N VAL A 228 -13.11 10.13 -3.36
CA VAL A 228 -14.06 10.34 -4.45
C VAL A 228 -13.85 9.29 -5.56
N VAL A 229 -12.60 9.06 -5.93
CA VAL A 229 -12.24 8.02 -6.91
C VAL A 229 -11.76 6.80 -6.15
N PRO A 230 -12.27 5.59 -6.46
CA PRO A 230 -11.76 4.37 -5.84
C PRO A 230 -10.25 4.22 -6.04
N PHE A 231 -9.52 3.91 -4.98
CA PHE A 231 -8.05 3.76 -4.99
C PHE A 231 -7.57 2.80 -6.10
N SER A 232 -8.34 1.73 -6.36
CA SER A 232 -8.07 0.77 -7.42
C SER A 232 -7.99 1.37 -8.83
N ARG A 233 -8.64 2.52 -9.06
CA ARG A 233 -8.60 3.25 -10.33
C ARG A 233 -7.41 4.21 -10.44
N MET A 234 -6.68 4.40 -9.36
CA MET A 234 -5.51 5.27 -9.27
C MET A 234 -4.20 4.50 -9.45
N ILE A 235 -4.25 3.18 -9.44
CA ILE A 235 -3.07 2.31 -9.50
C ILE A 235 -2.84 1.84 -10.94
N VAL A 236 -1.61 2.03 -11.41
CA VAL A 236 -1.14 1.50 -12.70
C VAL A 236 -0.69 0.05 -12.48
N GLY A 237 -1.30 -0.86 -13.21
CA GLY A 237 -1.00 -2.30 -13.15
C GLY A 237 -0.09 -2.78 -14.29
N PRO A 238 0.34 -4.06 -14.25
CA PRO A 238 1.16 -4.64 -15.30
C PRO A 238 0.51 -4.52 -16.68
N GLY A 239 1.29 -4.02 -17.64
CA GLY A 239 0.82 -3.79 -19.01
C GLY A 239 0.04 -2.49 -19.22
N GLN A 240 -0.13 -1.69 -18.17
CA GLN A 240 -0.71 -0.35 -18.23
C GLN A 240 0.38 0.72 -18.14
N GLU A 241 0.06 1.93 -18.62
CA GLU A 241 0.96 3.09 -18.59
C GLU A 241 0.27 4.31 -17.96
N PRO A 242 0.99 5.06 -17.09
CA PRO A 242 0.49 6.34 -16.58
C PRO A 242 0.24 7.32 -17.74
N GLY A 243 -0.85 8.08 -17.66
CA GLY A 243 -1.26 9.06 -18.67
C GLY A 243 -2.00 8.48 -19.87
N LYS A 244 -1.91 7.16 -20.08
CA LYS A 244 -2.61 6.46 -21.17
C LYS A 244 -3.76 5.61 -20.65
N ASP A 245 -3.48 4.66 -19.76
CA ASP A 245 -4.46 3.73 -19.21
C ASP A 245 -5.04 4.24 -17.88
N VAL A 246 -4.22 4.96 -17.11
CA VAL A 246 -4.61 5.66 -15.89
C VAL A 246 -4.20 7.13 -16.04
N PRO A 247 -5.11 8.11 -15.96
CA PRO A 247 -4.76 9.52 -16.05
C PRO A 247 -3.67 9.91 -15.05
N TYR A 248 -2.73 10.77 -15.45
CA TYR A 248 -1.64 11.21 -14.56
C TYR A 248 -2.13 11.75 -13.22
N LEU A 249 -3.19 12.55 -13.24
CA LEU A 249 -3.78 13.09 -12.00
C LEU A 249 -4.25 11.98 -11.05
N TYR A 250 -4.88 10.92 -11.59
CA TYR A 250 -5.33 9.77 -10.79
C TYR A 250 -4.13 9.01 -10.22
N HIS A 251 -3.15 8.72 -11.08
CA HIS A 251 -1.95 7.99 -10.66
C HIS A 251 -1.16 8.74 -9.58
N SER A 252 -1.01 10.05 -9.73
CA SER A 252 -0.33 10.91 -8.75
C SER A 252 -1.11 11.03 -7.45
N ALA A 253 -2.44 11.14 -7.51
CA ALA A 253 -3.29 11.10 -6.33
C ALA A 253 -3.16 9.75 -5.60
N GLY A 254 -3.21 8.62 -6.32
CA GLY A 254 -3.01 7.29 -5.74
C GLY A 254 -1.62 7.11 -5.13
N THR A 255 -0.56 7.65 -5.76
CA THR A 255 0.79 7.66 -5.20
C THR A 255 0.86 8.45 -3.90
N LYS A 256 0.19 9.61 -3.85
CA LYS A 256 0.12 10.46 -2.65
C LYS A 256 -0.66 9.82 -1.52
N GLU A 257 -1.78 9.14 -1.82
CA GLU A 257 -2.61 8.45 -0.83
C GLU A 257 -1.96 7.18 -0.28
N GLY A 258 -1.28 6.43 -1.14
CA GLY A 258 -0.73 5.12 -0.77
C GLY A 258 0.35 4.65 -1.74
N TRP A 259 1.56 5.20 -1.61
CA TRP A 259 2.72 4.69 -2.33
C TRP A 259 2.86 3.17 -2.10
N GLY A 260 3.19 2.43 -3.13
CA GLY A 260 3.34 0.98 -3.03
C GLY A 260 2.03 0.20 -3.17
N GLY A 261 0.92 0.86 -3.55
CA GLY A 261 -0.37 0.21 -3.76
C GLY A 261 -0.31 -0.92 -4.78
N PRO A 262 -0.94 -2.09 -4.52
CA PRO A 262 -0.98 -3.19 -5.47
C PRO A 262 -1.96 -2.91 -6.61
N ALA A 263 -1.66 -3.45 -7.80
CA ALA A 263 -2.62 -3.49 -8.89
C ALA A 263 -3.86 -4.30 -8.49
N THR A 264 -5.06 -3.88 -8.93
CA THR A 264 -6.34 -4.52 -8.54
C THR A 264 -6.37 -6.01 -8.82
N ALA A 265 -5.81 -6.45 -9.96
CA ALA A 265 -5.71 -7.88 -10.29
C ALA A 265 -4.79 -8.68 -9.34
N HIS A 266 -3.92 -8.01 -8.59
CA HIS A 266 -3.08 -8.64 -7.58
C HIS A 266 -3.76 -8.62 -6.20
N SER A 267 -4.31 -7.47 -5.79
CA SER A 267 -5.07 -7.33 -4.55
C SER A 267 -6.02 -6.14 -4.67
N ALA A 268 -7.30 -6.38 -4.46
CA ALA A 268 -8.33 -5.36 -4.42
C ALA A 268 -8.74 -5.05 -2.98
N TYR A 269 -9.10 -3.81 -2.71
CA TYR A 269 -9.53 -3.34 -1.39
C TYR A 269 -10.86 -2.62 -1.50
N GLU A 270 -11.74 -2.88 -0.54
CA GLU A 270 -13.03 -2.23 -0.39
C GLU A 270 -13.15 -1.73 1.05
N ALA A 271 -13.31 -0.42 1.22
CA ALA A 271 -13.43 0.20 2.53
C ALA A 271 -14.86 0.68 2.76
N MET A 272 -15.47 0.24 3.85
CA MET A 272 -16.84 0.56 4.25
C MET A 272 -16.81 1.47 5.48
N PHE A 273 -17.26 2.71 5.31
CA PHE A 273 -17.33 3.73 6.37
C PHE A 273 -18.75 3.93 6.89
N THR A 274 -19.73 3.40 6.17
CA THR A 274 -21.17 3.59 6.43
C THR A 274 -21.89 2.26 6.50
N ASP A 275 -22.99 2.24 7.22
CA ASP A 275 -23.93 1.10 7.21
C ASP A 275 -24.82 1.10 5.95
N GLU A 276 -25.67 0.09 5.81
CA GLU A 276 -26.62 -0.07 4.69
C GLU A 276 -27.55 1.14 4.49
N SER A 277 -27.77 1.95 5.55
CA SER A 277 -28.58 3.17 5.48
C SER A 277 -27.80 4.41 5.06
N GLY A 278 -26.47 4.30 4.88
CA GLY A 278 -25.57 5.41 4.61
C GLY A 278 -25.11 6.17 5.87
N ALA A 279 -25.47 5.68 7.08
CA ALA A 279 -25.02 6.30 8.33
C ALA A 279 -23.60 5.83 8.68
N THR A 280 -22.77 6.75 9.20
CA THR A 280 -21.40 6.44 9.61
C THR A 280 -21.37 5.32 10.65
N LEU A 281 -20.53 4.31 10.42
CA LEU A 281 -20.28 3.21 11.35
C LEU A 281 -19.69 3.76 12.64
N LYS A 282 -20.31 3.44 13.78
CA LYS A 282 -19.91 3.95 15.10
C LYS A 282 -20.26 2.95 16.18
N GLY A 283 -19.25 2.39 16.89
CA GLY A 283 -19.48 1.33 17.87
C GLY A 283 -20.43 1.71 19.01
N SER A 284 -20.44 2.96 19.46
CA SER A 284 -21.40 3.44 20.48
C SER A 284 -22.88 3.44 20.03
N LYS A 285 -23.15 3.17 18.75
CA LYS A 285 -24.52 3.06 18.21
C LYS A 285 -25.09 1.64 18.27
N GLY A 286 -24.28 0.67 18.64
CA GLY A 286 -24.68 -0.73 18.77
C GLY A 286 -23.84 -1.69 17.92
N GLU A 287 -24.28 -2.92 17.85
CA GLU A 287 -23.66 -3.96 17.03
C GLU A 287 -24.04 -3.79 15.55
N TYR A 288 -23.07 -4.15 14.68
CA TYR A 288 -23.30 -4.25 13.24
C TYR A 288 -22.95 -5.66 12.76
N VAL A 289 -23.58 -6.08 11.69
CA VAL A 289 -23.36 -7.40 11.07
C VAL A 289 -23.21 -7.27 9.56
N VAL A 290 -22.36 -8.13 9.01
CA VAL A 290 -22.30 -8.42 7.56
C VAL A 290 -22.58 -9.90 7.39
N VAL A 291 -23.54 -10.25 6.55
CA VAL A 291 -23.80 -11.64 6.13
C VAL A 291 -23.46 -11.75 4.65
N THR A 292 -22.56 -12.64 4.30
CA THR A 292 -22.08 -12.77 2.92
C THR A 292 -21.62 -14.20 2.62
N GLU A 293 -21.71 -14.59 1.37
CA GLU A 293 -20.95 -15.72 0.82
C GLU A 293 -19.47 -15.38 0.76
N ALA A 294 -18.62 -16.38 0.61
CA ALA A 294 -17.19 -16.17 0.47
C ALA A 294 -16.90 -15.32 -0.78
N PRO A 295 -16.08 -14.26 -0.67
CA PRO A 295 -15.63 -13.47 -1.82
C PRO A 295 -15.01 -14.35 -2.91
N PRO A 296 -15.31 -14.10 -4.20
CA PRO A 296 -14.71 -14.86 -5.31
C PRO A 296 -13.26 -14.44 -5.53
N VAL A 297 -12.33 -15.19 -4.98
CA VAL A 297 -10.87 -14.97 -5.07
C VAL A 297 -10.14 -16.27 -5.36
N LYS A 298 -8.98 -16.19 -6.04
CA LYS A 298 -8.11 -17.36 -6.30
C LYS A 298 -7.17 -17.68 -5.15
N ALA A 299 -6.84 -16.67 -4.32
CA ALA A 299 -5.96 -16.89 -3.17
C ALA A 299 -6.78 -16.84 -1.87
N PHE A 300 -6.82 -15.70 -1.20
CA PHE A 300 -7.54 -15.55 0.06
C PHE A 300 -8.18 -14.16 0.17
N TRP A 301 -9.02 -14.00 1.17
CA TRP A 301 -9.62 -12.72 1.52
C TRP A 301 -9.55 -12.49 3.02
N SER A 302 -9.65 -11.24 3.42
CA SER A 302 -9.74 -10.84 4.82
C SER A 302 -10.66 -9.65 5.02
N ILE A 303 -11.18 -9.51 6.25
CA ILE A 303 -11.93 -8.36 6.74
C ILE A 303 -11.18 -7.82 7.95
N THR A 304 -10.79 -6.56 7.94
CA THR A 304 -10.05 -5.90 9.02
C THR A 304 -10.78 -4.66 9.49
N VAL A 305 -10.75 -4.38 10.80
CA VAL A 305 -11.37 -3.19 11.42
C VAL A 305 -10.32 -2.15 11.79
N TYR A 306 -10.66 -0.88 11.58
CA TYR A 306 -9.83 0.26 11.96
C TYR A 306 -10.64 1.33 12.68
N ASP A 307 -10.00 2.07 13.57
CA ASP A 307 -10.51 3.34 14.06
C ASP A 307 -10.45 4.38 12.92
N SER A 308 -11.60 4.82 12.42
CA SER A 308 -11.67 5.77 11.30
C SER A 308 -11.07 7.14 11.62
N THR A 309 -10.97 7.50 12.91
CA THR A 309 -10.40 8.79 13.32
C THR A 309 -8.89 8.82 13.10
N THR A 310 -8.24 7.69 13.30
CA THR A 310 -6.78 7.54 13.21
C THR A 310 -6.33 6.73 11.99
N GLY A 311 -7.21 5.92 11.43
CA GLY A 311 -6.88 4.92 10.41
C GLY A 311 -6.03 3.76 10.96
N ARG A 312 -6.02 3.54 12.29
CA ARG A 312 -5.16 2.56 12.95
C ARG A 312 -5.96 1.35 13.42
N LEU A 313 -5.26 0.23 13.64
CA LEU A 313 -5.82 -0.96 14.27
C LEU A 313 -6.38 -0.58 15.66
N HIS A 314 -7.59 -1.07 15.98
CA HIS A 314 -8.20 -0.83 17.28
C HIS A 314 -7.68 -1.83 18.31
N PRO A 315 -7.04 -1.39 19.43
CA PRO A 315 -6.51 -2.30 20.45
C PRO A 315 -7.61 -3.19 21.04
N ASN A 316 -7.33 -4.47 21.17
CA ASN A 316 -8.16 -5.44 21.88
C ASN A 316 -7.29 -6.49 22.57
N ASP A 317 -7.88 -7.23 23.54
CA ASP A 317 -7.12 -8.12 24.43
C ASP A 317 -6.53 -9.35 23.70
N ASP A 318 -7.13 -9.75 22.55
CA ASP A 318 -6.75 -10.94 21.79
C ASP A 318 -5.84 -10.62 20.59
N ASP A 319 -5.46 -9.34 20.41
CA ASP A 319 -4.76 -8.89 19.18
C ASP A 319 -5.47 -9.35 17.90
N ARG A 320 -6.79 -9.48 17.93
CA ARG A 320 -7.62 -9.92 16.81
C ARG A 320 -8.15 -8.73 16.03
N TYR A 321 -7.54 -8.42 14.91
CA TYR A 321 -7.88 -7.26 14.09
C TYR A 321 -8.55 -7.64 12.78
N HIS A 322 -8.45 -8.90 12.34
CA HIS A 322 -9.02 -9.40 11.10
C HIS A 322 -9.61 -10.80 11.25
N ILE A 323 -10.46 -11.14 10.29
CA ILE A 323 -10.95 -12.49 10.01
C ILE A 323 -10.70 -12.74 8.54
N ASN A 324 -10.25 -13.95 8.20
CA ASN A 324 -9.97 -14.35 6.82
C ASN A 324 -10.71 -15.66 6.47
N ASN A 325 -10.53 -16.15 5.23
CA ASN A 325 -11.17 -17.37 4.76
C ASN A 325 -10.82 -18.64 5.55
N THR A 326 -9.70 -18.66 6.28
CA THR A 326 -9.29 -19.81 7.11
C THR A 326 -9.96 -19.75 8.48
N THR A 327 -10.02 -18.57 9.10
CA THR A 327 -10.56 -18.38 10.46
C THR A 327 -12.05 -18.12 10.50
N ALA A 328 -12.68 -17.79 9.35
CA ALA A 328 -14.11 -17.56 9.26
C ALA A 328 -14.94 -18.83 9.47
N VAL A 329 -15.87 -18.77 10.40
CA VAL A 329 -16.87 -19.83 10.64
C VAL A 329 -18.05 -19.61 9.71
N LYS A 330 -18.47 -20.66 9.01
CA LYS A 330 -19.61 -20.64 8.09
C LYS A 330 -20.93 -21.00 8.79
N ASN A 331 -21.99 -20.36 8.35
CA ASN A 331 -23.36 -20.73 8.67
C ASN A 331 -23.75 -22.05 7.96
N GLU A 332 -24.89 -22.60 8.33
CA GLU A 332 -25.43 -23.85 7.72
C GLU A 332 -25.68 -23.71 6.20
N ASP A 333 -26.01 -22.50 5.74
CA ASP A 333 -26.28 -22.21 4.32
C ASP A 333 -24.98 -21.90 3.51
N GLY A 334 -23.81 -21.97 4.15
CA GLY A 334 -22.50 -21.70 3.54
C GLY A 334 -22.07 -20.25 3.54
N SER A 335 -22.92 -19.29 3.92
CA SER A 335 -22.57 -17.90 4.19
C SER A 335 -21.74 -17.78 5.47
N SER A 336 -21.20 -16.58 5.75
CA SER A 336 -20.60 -16.23 7.05
C SER A 336 -21.25 -14.98 7.59
N THR A 337 -21.46 -14.93 8.92
CA THR A 337 -21.95 -13.74 9.62
C THR A 337 -20.79 -13.12 10.40
N PHE A 338 -20.36 -11.92 10.01
CA PHE A 338 -19.34 -11.13 10.70
C PHE A 338 -20.01 -10.14 11.63
N ARG A 339 -19.51 -10.03 12.86
CA ARG A 339 -20.06 -9.17 13.91
C ARG A 339 -19.04 -8.10 14.30
N PHE A 340 -19.49 -6.87 14.44
CA PHE A 340 -18.69 -5.73 14.84
C PHE A 340 -19.29 -5.15 16.14
N LYS A 341 -18.59 -5.36 17.27
CA LYS A 341 -19.08 -5.05 18.63
C LYS A 341 -18.03 -4.26 19.39
N LEU A 342 -18.45 -3.51 20.41
CA LEU A 342 -17.51 -2.85 21.33
C LEU A 342 -16.63 -3.85 22.09
N LYS A 343 -17.21 -5.00 22.43
CA LYS A 343 -16.53 -6.12 23.09
C LYS A 343 -17.11 -7.42 22.56
N CYS A 344 -16.23 -8.32 22.11
CA CYS A 344 -16.63 -9.69 21.79
C CYS A 344 -16.72 -10.52 23.06
N GLU A 345 -17.72 -11.39 23.16
CA GLU A 345 -17.97 -12.26 24.32
C GLU A 345 -17.48 -13.68 24.02
N ASP A 346 -17.26 -14.46 25.09
CA ASP A 346 -16.93 -15.87 24.93
C ASP A 346 -18.03 -16.61 24.13
N GLY A 347 -17.63 -17.25 23.03
CA GLY A 347 -18.57 -17.94 22.14
C GLY A 347 -19.06 -17.10 20.94
N ASP A 348 -18.75 -15.83 20.87
CA ASP A 348 -18.98 -15.03 19.66
C ASP A 348 -18.10 -15.56 18.51
N VAL A 349 -18.73 -16.01 17.44
CA VAL A 349 -18.02 -16.42 16.22
C VAL A 349 -17.94 -15.25 15.23
N ASN A 350 -16.83 -15.15 14.49
CA ASN A 350 -16.57 -14.11 13.50
C ASN A 350 -16.79 -12.69 14.08
N CYS A 351 -16.35 -12.44 15.31
CA CYS A 351 -16.49 -11.17 15.98
C CYS A 351 -15.18 -10.37 15.91
N LEU A 352 -15.30 -9.08 15.60
CA LEU A 352 -14.22 -8.09 15.66
C LEU A 352 -14.63 -6.93 16.56
N GLU A 353 -13.76 -6.58 17.50
CA GLU A 353 -13.96 -5.44 18.38
C GLU A 353 -13.76 -4.12 17.65
N VAL A 354 -14.63 -3.14 17.91
CA VAL A 354 -14.60 -1.83 17.28
C VAL A 354 -14.51 -0.72 18.33
N PRO A 355 -13.91 0.45 18.04
CA PRO A 355 -13.92 1.58 18.95
C PRO A 355 -15.35 2.11 19.18
N ALA A 356 -15.59 2.76 20.32
CA ALA A 356 -16.86 3.45 20.58
C ALA A 356 -17.11 4.61 19.61
N GLY A 357 -16.04 5.20 19.06
CA GLY A 357 -16.04 6.20 18.01
C GLY A 357 -16.39 5.66 16.63
N PRO A 358 -16.14 6.46 15.58
CA PRO A 358 -16.24 6.01 14.19
C PRO A 358 -15.25 4.89 13.89
N PHE A 359 -15.68 3.89 13.13
CA PHE A 359 -14.81 2.83 12.62
C PHE A 359 -15.07 2.56 11.14
N ASP A 360 -14.15 1.89 10.50
CA ASP A 360 -14.31 1.38 9.15
C ASP A 360 -13.89 -0.08 9.05
N VAL A 361 -14.49 -0.75 8.09
CA VAL A 361 -14.23 -2.14 7.76
C VAL A 361 -13.58 -2.19 6.40
N VAL A 362 -12.41 -2.81 6.31
CA VAL A 362 -11.70 -3.00 5.03
C VAL A 362 -11.70 -4.47 4.66
N ALA A 363 -12.36 -4.79 3.56
CA ALA A 363 -12.26 -6.09 2.91
C ALA A 363 -11.07 -6.08 1.93
N ARG A 364 -10.26 -7.14 1.95
CA ARG A 364 -9.12 -7.35 1.05
C ARG A 364 -9.31 -8.65 0.30
N TYR A 365 -9.08 -8.59 -1.00
CA TYR A 365 -9.27 -9.70 -1.93
C TYR A 365 -7.97 -9.96 -2.67
N TYR A 366 -7.32 -11.09 -2.40
CA TYR A 366 -6.05 -11.46 -3.03
C TYR A 366 -6.31 -12.37 -4.23
N LEU A 367 -5.81 -11.96 -5.39
CA LEU A 367 -6.11 -12.52 -6.70
C LEU A 367 -7.62 -12.57 -6.97
N PRO A 368 -8.31 -11.40 -6.93
CA PRO A 368 -9.75 -11.34 -7.11
C PRO A 368 -10.17 -11.89 -8.47
N GLU A 369 -11.32 -12.56 -8.50
CA GLU A 369 -11.97 -12.97 -9.74
C GLU A 369 -12.60 -11.78 -10.48
N PRO A 370 -12.90 -11.92 -11.78
CA PRO A 370 -13.45 -10.82 -12.58
C PRO A 370 -14.71 -10.17 -11.99
N GLU A 371 -15.50 -10.89 -11.21
CA GLU A 371 -16.73 -10.40 -10.60
C GLU A 371 -16.47 -9.27 -9.61
N ILE A 372 -15.39 -9.35 -8.81
CA ILE A 372 -14.94 -8.24 -7.93
C ILE A 372 -14.39 -7.10 -8.77
N MET A 373 -13.52 -7.40 -9.74
CA MET A 373 -12.85 -6.38 -10.54
C MET A 373 -13.81 -5.51 -11.37
N ASN A 374 -14.96 -6.07 -11.77
CA ASN A 374 -15.95 -5.37 -12.59
C ASN A 374 -17.18 -4.88 -11.81
N GLY A 375 -17.17 -5.00 -10.46
CA GLY A 375 -18.25 -4.55 -9.57
C GLY A 375 -19.52 -5.36 -9.64
N LYS A 376 -19.49 -6.60 -10.13
CA LYS A 376 -20.64 -7.51 -10.08
C LYS A 376 -20.80 -8.19 -8.73
N TRP A 377 -19.71 -8.28 -7.98
CA TRP A 377 -19.71 -8.74 -6.61
C TRP A 377 -19.07 -7.64 -5.74
N GLU A 378 -19.76 -7.26 -4.70
CA GLU A 378 -19.34 -6.27 -3.71
C GLU A 378 -19.67 -6.81 -2.31
N MET A 379 -18.87 -6.46 -1.30
CA MET A 379 -19.15 -6.79 0.09
C MET A 379 -20.39 -6.03 0.54
N PRO A 380 -21.42 -6.71 1.13
CA PRO A 380 -22.54 -5.99 1.71
C PRO A 380 -22.10 -5.00 2.77
N HIS A 381 -22.68 -3.80 2.76
CA HIS A 381 -22.46 -2.84 3.85
C HIS A 381 -22.95 -3.40 5.18
N PRO A 382 -22.25 -3.11 6.30
CA PRO A 382 -22.69 -3.55 7.62
C PRO A 382 -24.11 -3.07 7.93
N ALA A 383 -24.96 -4.00 8.34
CA ALA A 383 -26.32 -3.72 8.81
C ALA A 383 -26.32 -3.53 10.33
N LYS A 384 -26.98 -2.48 10.82
CA LYS A 384 -27.10 -2.27 12.26
C LYS A 384 -28.09 -3.28 12.87
N VAL A 385 -27.66 -4.00 13.90
CA VAL A 385 -28.55 -4.92 14.65
C VAL A 385 -29.59 -4.08 15.39
N LYS A 386 -30.89 -4.41 15.17
CA LYS A 386 -31.98 -3.80 15.93
C LYS A 386 -32.04 -4.46 17.29
N ASN A 387 -31.96 -3.68 18.34
CA ASN A 387 -32.29 -4.16 19.68
C ASN A 387 -33.82 -4.22 19.77
N ASP A 388 -34.34 -5.44 19.92
CA ASP A 388 -35.77 -5.66 20.22
C ASP A 388 -36.17 -5.11 21.57
#